data_17f6e8f9575f3e685de1323f108ac93f
#
_entry.id   17f6e8f9575f3e685de1323f108ac93f
#
_cell.length_a   1.000
_cell.length_b   1.000
_cell.length_c   1.000
_cell.angle_alpha   90.00
_cell.angle_beta   90.00
_cell.angle_gamma   90.00
#
_symmetry.space_group_name_H-M   'P 1'
#
loop_
_entity.id
_entity.type
_entity.pdbx_description
1 polymer ?
#
loop_
_entity_poly.entity_id
_entity_poly.type
_entity_poly.pdbx_seq_one_letter_code
_entity_poly.pdbx_strand_id
1 'polypeptide(L)'
;MTDPLAAHAPAPDHHDHTAVEPLTGLELQAERRIPRKQVWSWALWDWATQPFNSVILTFVFTALYLTSDWFLDPAVAALGEGDPAYERALAELASGLGWAITIAGILIALLAPVLGQRADVAGRRKLWLAGATAALVLCMFALFFVQGSPSYFVLGISLIAAGTVFSEIAGVNYNAMLVQVSTPRTVGKVSGLGWGLGYLGGIVALVLVVVATAFDWWGMPTEDGLVYRVIAIGCAVWTLLFAWPVLVFVPEAPPAEGRERVGFLRSYAELVRDIARLWRDARPTFWFLLASAVFRDGLAGVFAFGAVIAAVAFHFTSDEVLIFGIAANLLAGVSTIAAGWFDDRFGPRAVILTALAGLVGAGLVVFFLHDAGKLPFWIFGLVLTLFVGPAQAASRSFLARVTPAGRESEIFGLYATTGRAASFLSPLLWSTFIAVFGATYWGVLGIVVVLAAGLVLMFFVRLPKRVADAASAPVAAE
;
A
#
# COMPACT_ATOMS: atom_id res chain seq x y z
N MET A 1 42.32 53.61 -52.64
CA MET A 1 41.10 54.05 -51.95
C MET A 1 40.48 52.86 -51.30
N THR A 2 40.71 52.73 -50.04
CA THR A 2 40.39 51.62 -49.13
C THR A 2 39.03 51.81 -48.54
N ASP A 3 38.20 50.78 -48.61
CA ASP A 3 36.90 50.80 -47.94
C ASP A 3 37.01 49.89 -46.70
N PRO A 4 36.83 50.35 -45.44
CA PRO A 4 36.87 49.58 -44.25
C PRO A 4 35.47 49.56 -43.59
N LEU A 5 34.66 48.55 -43.86
CA LEU A 5 33.47 48.24 -43.07
C LEU A 5 33.10 46.77 -43.16
N ALA A 6 33.94 45.88 -42.60
CA ALA A 6 33.54 44.57 -42.21
C ALA A 6 32.83 44.64 -40.84
N ALA A 7 31.52 44.73 -40.89
CA ALA A 7 30.71 44.66 -39.67
C ALA A 7 30.82 43.30 -39.01
N HIS A 8 31.23 43.26 -37.75
CA HIS A 8 31.14 42.10 -36.88
C HIS A 8 29.69 41.67 -36.73
N ALA A 9 29.34 40.52 -37.29
CA ALA A 9 28.12 39.83 -36.93
C ALA A 9 28.27 39.31 -35.49
N PRO A 10 27.29 39.53 -34.60
CA PRO A 10 27.32 38.92 -33.26
C PRO A 10 27.24 37.43 -33.39
N ALA A 11 28.08 36.73 -32.60
CA ALA A 11 28.01 35.26 -32.46
C ALA A 11 26.58 34.84 -32.07
N PRO A 12 26.07 33.69 -32.59
CA PRO A 12 24.75 33.19 -32.18
C PRO A 12 24.78 32.92 -30.70
N ASP A 13 23.87 33.53 -29.96
CA ASP A 13 23.60 33.26 -28.57
C ASP A 13 23.48 31.74 -28.38
N HIS A 14 24.26 31.20 -27.44
CA HIS A 14 24.07 29.86 -26.92
C HIS A 14 22.66 29.79 -26.37
N HIS A 15 21.74 29.25 -27.17
CA HIS A 15 20.43 28.86 -26.70
C HIS A 15 20.60 27.96 -25.50
N ASP A 16 20.26 28.53 -24.36
CA ASP A 16 20.01 27.83 -23.11
C ASP A 16 18.98 26.74 -23.41
N HIS A 17 19.47 25.52 -23.60
CA HIS A 17 18.62 24.33 -23.71
C HIS A 17 18.08 24.07 -22.30
N THR A 18 17.13 24.89 -21.85
CA THR A 18 16.21 24.51 -20.77
C THR A 18 15.47 23.29 -21.29
N ALA A 19 15.95 22.12 -20.87
CA ALA A 19 15.28 20.87 -21.16
C ALA A 19 13.83 20.99 -20.67
N VAL A 20 12.88 21.03 -21.60
CA VAL A 20 11.45 21.11 -21.30
C VAL A 20 11.12 19.84 -20.52
N GLU A 21 10.82 19.99 -19.22
CA GLU A 21 10.40 18.85 -18.40
C GLU A 21 9.20 18.17 -19.06
N PRO A 22 9.21 16.83 -19.22
CA PRO A 22 8.11 16.11 -19.84
C PRO A 22 6.82 16.31 -19.05
N LEU A 23 5.70 16.40 -19.77
CA LEU A 23 4.37 16.50 -19.16
C LEU A 23 4.06 15.29 -18.30
N THR A 24 3.39 15.47 -17.18
CA THR A 24 2.85 14.38 -16.37
C THR A 24 1.55 13.84 -16.98
N GLY A 25 1.21 12.59 -16.66
CA GLY A 25 -0.06 12.01 -17.10
C GLY A 25 -1.28 12.80 -16.63
N LEU A 26 -1.19 13.46 -15.47
CA LEU A 26 -2.26 14.32 -14.94
C LEU A 26 -2.39 15.63 -15.73
N GLU A 27 -1.28 16.25 -16.13
CA GLU A 27 -1.32 17.48 -16.92
C GLU A 27 -2.00 17.24 -18.28
N LEU A 28 -1.82 16.06 -18.88
CA LEU A 28 -2.53 15.64 -20.08
C LEU A 28 -4.05 15.49 -19.89
N GLN A 29 -4.50 15.35 -18.62
CA GLN A 29 -5.93 15.25 -18.27
C GLN A 29 -6.51 16.57 -17.74
N ALA A 30 -5.75 17.68 -17.71
CA ALA A 30 -6.13 18.92 -17.03
C ALA A 30 -7.49 19.49 -17.50
N GLU A 31 -7.76 19.41 -18.79
CA GLU A 31 -9.00 19.92 -19.41
C GLU A 31 -10.10 18.84 -19.59
N ARG A 32 -9.80 17.59 -19.19
CA ARG A 32 -10.71 16.48 -19.42
C ARG A 32 -11.76 16.38 -18.33
N ARG A 33 -13.03 16.26 -18.73
CA ARG A 33 -14.11 15.93 -17.81
C ARG A 33 -14.16 14.42 -17.55
N ILE A 34 -13.78 14.00 -16.35
CA ILE A 34 -13.78 12.58 -15.95
C ILE A 34 -15.18 12.16 -15.50
N PRO A 35 -15.83 11.18 -16.14
CA PRO A 35 -17.14 10.69 -15.73
C PRO A 35 -17.09 10.04 -14.32
N ARG A 36 -18.05 10.36 -13.46
CA ARG A 36 -18.16 9.77 -12.11
C ARG A 36 -18.12 8.24 -12.13
N LYS A 37 -18.72 7.63 -13.16
CA LYS A 37 -18.73 6.17 -13.33
C LYS A 37 -17.32 5.58 -13.41
N GLN A 38 -16.38 6.26 -14.08
CA GLN A 38 -14.99 5.83 -14.17
C GLN A 38 -14.29 5.90 -12.81
N VAL A 39 -14.50 6.99 -12.07
CA VAL A 39 -13.94 7.18 -10.71
C VAL A 39 -14.42 6.10 -9.75
N TRP A 40 -15.74 5.88 -9.69
CA TRP A 40 -16.31 4.83 -8.81
C TRP A 40 -15.88 3.43 -9.22
N SER A 41 -15.83 3.14 -10.52
CA SER A 41 -15.38 1.83 -11.01
C SER A 41 -13.91 1.56 -10.68
N TRP A 42 -13.07 2.60 -10.71
CA TRP A 42 -11.69 2.50 -10.28
C TRP A 42 -11.60 2.31 -8.76
N ALA A 43 -12.29 3.11 -7.98
CA ALA A 43 -12.23 3.05 -6.52
C ALA A 43 -12.80 1.74 -5.94
N LEU A 44 -13.76 1.10 -6.62
CA LEU A 44 -14.30 -0.21 -6.26
C LEU A 44 -13.26 -1.34 -6.31
N TRP A 45 -12.15 -1.18 -7.01
CA TRP A 45 -11.11 -2.20 -7.03
C TRP A 45 -10.40 -2.32 -5.67
N ASP A 46 -10.12 -1.19 -4.97
CA ASP A 46 -9.60 -1.21 -3.60
C ASP A 46 -10.59 -1.93 -2.63
N TRP A 47 -11.88 -1.61 -2.72
CA TRP A 47 -12.93 -2.32 -2.00
C TRP A 47 -12.96 -3.82 -2.33
N ALA A 48 -12.80 -4.19 -3.60
CA ALA A 48 -12.86 -5.57 -4.09
C ALA A 48 -11.72 -6.45 -3.57
N THR A 49 -10.52 -5.90 -3.48
CA THR A 49 -9.31 -6.67 -3.13
C THR A 49 -9.01 -6.70 -1.63
N GLN A 50 -9.69 -5.87 -0.85
CA GLN A 50 -9.43 -5.77 0.57
C GLN A 50 -9.75 -7.04 1.38
N PRO A 51 -10.74 -7.90 1.04
CA PRO A 51 -10.93 -9.18 1.71
C PRO A 51 -9.71 -10.10 1.64
N PHE A 52 -8.92 -10.07 0.56
CA PHE A 52 -7.64 -10.78 0.52
C PHE A 52 -6.70 -10.29 1.62
N ASN A 53 -6.53 -8.98 1.75
CA ASN A 53 -5.61 -8.40 2.73
C ASN A 53 -6.13 -8.59 4.17
N SER A 54 -7.40 -8.26 4.43
CA SER A 54 -7.95 -8.26 5.79
C SER A 54 -8.37 -9.65 6.25
N VAL A 55 -9.14 -10.40 5.44
CA VAL A 55 -9.69 -11.68 5.86
C VAL A 55 -8.68 -12.80 5.65
N ILE A 56 -8.10 -12.91 4.45
CA ILE A 56 -7.22 -14.04 4.13
C ILE A 56 -5.84 -13.83 4.75
N LEU A 57 -5.16 -12.71 4.40
CA LEU A 57 -3.75 -12.53 4.76
C LEU A 57 -3.52 -12.14 6.23
N THR A 58 -4.49 -11.48 6.88
CA THR A 58 -4.22 -10.88 8.20
C THR A 58 -4.98 -11.56 9.33
N PHE A 59 -6.32 -11.61 9.28
CA PHE A 59 -7.09 -11.89 10.48
C PHE A 59 -7.70 -13.29 10.57
N VAL A 60 -8.09 -13.90 9.45
CA VAL A 60 -8.91 -15.13 9.51
C VAL A 60 -8.13 -16.32 8.98
N PHE A 61 -7.84 -16.37 7.67
CA PHE A 61 -7.28 -17.59 7.09
C PHE A 61 -5.85 -17.89 7.58
N THR A 62 -4.99 -16.89 7.67
CA THR A 62 -3.63 -17.08 8.19
C THR A 62 -3.62 -17.23 9.70
N ALA A 63 -4.25 -16.31 10.44
CA ALA A 63 -4.10 -16.24 11.90
C ALA A 63 -4.93 -17.28 12.65
N LEU A 64 -6.15 -17.61 12.17
CA LEU A 64 -7.04 -18.55 12.87
C LEU A 64 -7.04 -19.96 12.28
N TYR A 65 -6.51 -20.14 11.09
CA TYR A 65 -6.50 -21.44 10.43
C TYR A 65 -5.08 -21.94 10.13
N LEU A 66 -4.34 -21.25 9.27
CA LEU A 66 -3.07 -21.76 8.74
C LEU A 66 -1.95 -21.84 9.79
N THR A 67 -1.98 -21.00 10.83
CA THR A 67 -1.02 -21.02 11.95
C THR A 67 -1.64 -21.55 13.25
N SER A 68 -2.56 -22.50 13.16
CA SER A 68 -3.22 -23.16 14.27
C SER A 68 -2.83 -24.64 14.38
N ASP A 69 -3.35 -25.32 15.39
CA ASP A 69 -3.16 -26.74 15.67
C ASP A 69 -3.62 -27.69 14.57
N TRP A 70 -4.54 -27.24 13.66
CA TRP A 70 -4.94 -27.98 12.47
C TRP A 70 -3.78 -28.46 11.58
N PHE A 71 -2.65 -27.74 11.63
CA PHE A 71 -1.48 -28.03 10.79
C PHE A 71 -0.32 -28.62 11.57
N LEU A 72 -0.53 -28.96 12.87
CA LEU A 72 0.44 -29.66 13.68
C LEU A 72 0.33 -31.18 13.49
N ASP A 73 1.41 -31.90 13.79
CA ASP A 73 1.34 -33.33 13.97
C ASP A 73 0.29 -33.65 15.05
N PRO A 74 -0.65 -34.61 14.82
CA PRO A 74 -1.68 -34.94 15.80
C PRO A 74 -1.15 -35.30 17.19
N ALA A 75 0.05 -35.92 17.26
CA ALA A 75 0.68 -36.26 18.54
C ALA A 75 1.15 -34.99 19.27
N VAL A 76 1.59 -33.96 18.56
CA VAL A 76 2.01 -32.68 19.14
C VAL A 76 0.79 -31.83 19.49
N ALA A 77 -0.23 -31.81 18.61
CA ALA A 77 -1.49 -31.11 18.88
C ALA A 77 -2.20 -31.63 20.14
N ALA A 78 -2.11 -32.93 20.42
CA ALA A 78 -2.68 -33.56 21.61
C ALA A 78 -2.00 -33.13 22.93
N LEU A 79 -0.79 -32.53 22.92
CA LEU A 79 -0.13 -32.02 24.10
C LEU A 79 -0.82 -30.74 24.64
N GLY A 80 -1.42 -29.96 23.77
CA GLY A 80 -2.19 -28.75 24.10
C GLY A 80 -1.34 -27.55 24.49
N GLU A 81 -2.02 -26.43 24.71
CA GLU A 81 -1.42 -25.14 25.09
C GLU A 81 -0.62 -25.27 26.39
N GLY A 82 0.55 -24.62 26.42
CA GLY A 82 1.46 -24.63 27.57
C GLY A 82 2.52 -25.73 27.51
N ASP A 83 2.44 -26.74 26.63
CA ASP A 83 3.52 -27.68 26.39
C ASP A 83 4.61 -27.08 25.50
N PRO A 84 5.90 -27.14 25.87
CA PRO A 84 6.98 -26.54 25.08
C PRO A 84 7.13 -27.11 23.66
N ALA A 85 6.69 -28.34 23.39
CA ALA A 85 6.74 -28.94 22.06
C ALA A 85 5.59 -28.37 21.19
N TYR A 86 4.40 -28.22 21.76
CA TYR A 86 3.25 -27.59 21.11
C TYR A 86 3.55 -26.14 20.70
N GLU A 87 4.04 -25.32 21.66
CA GLU A 87 4.38 -23.91 21.42
C GLU A 87 5.49 -23.77 20.37
N ARG A 88 6.49 -24.64 20.38
CA ARG A 88 7.55 -24.66 19.37
C ARG A 88 7.00 -24.98 17.98
N ALA A 89 6.11 -25.95 17.88
CA ALA A 89 5.54 -26.36 16.61
C ALA A 89 4.65 -25.25 16.01
N LEU A 90 3.85 -24.53 16.82
CA LEU A 90 3.11 -23.35 16.37
C LEU A 90 4.06 -22.22 15.90
N ALA A 91 5.16 -22.00 16.62
CA ALA A 91 6.16 -21.02 16.22
C ALA A 91 6.83 -21.39 14.88
N GLU A 92 7.02 -22.68 14.59
CA GLU A 92 7.52 -23.16 13.29
C GLU A 92 6.55 -22.88 12.15
N LEU A 93 5.22 -23.07 12.34
CA LEU A 93 4.20 -22.69 11.35
C LEU A 93 4.24 -21.19 11.09
N ALA A 94 4.26 -20.36 12.14
CA ALA A 94 4.34 -18.90 12.01
C ALA A 94 5.62 -18.46 11.29
N SER A 95 6.76 -19.10 11.59
CA SER A 95 8.03 -18.88 10.91
C SER A 95 7.96 -19.26 9.42
N GLY A 96 7.37 -20.41 9.10
CA GLY A 96 7.17 -20.87 7.72
C GLY A 96 6.34 -19.88 6.90
N LEU A 97 5.24 -19.37 7.46
CA LEU A 97 4.44 -18.31 6.85
C LEU A 97 5.27 -17.02 6.65
N GLY A 98 6.04 -16.62 7.65
CA GLY A 98 6.92 -15.45 7.59
C GLY A 98 7.95 -15.56 6.46
N TRP A 99 8.56 -16.73 6.28
CA TRP A 99 9.48 -16.99 5.16
C TRP A 99 8.77 -16.92 3.80
N ALA A 100 7.55 -17.48 3.68
CA ALA A 100 6.77 -17.43 2.44
C ALA A 100 6.44 -15.99 2.04
N ILE A 101 6.04 -15.14 3.00
CA ILE A 101 5.79 -13.71 2.77
C ILE A 101 7.08 -12.96 2.44
N THR A 102 8.20 -13.31 3.06
CA THR A 102 9.51 -12.73 2.76
C THR A 102 9.91 -13.03 1.31
N ILE A 103 9.77 -14.28 0.87
CA ILE A 103 10.04 -14.68 -0.53
C ILE A 103 9.11 -13.91 -1.49
N ALA A 104 7.82 -13.81 -1.15
CA ALA A 104 6.89 -13.00 -1.94
C ALA A 104 7.34 -11.53 -2.02
N GLY A 105 7.79 -10.93 -0.92
CA GLY A 105 8.34 -9.57 -0.88
C GLY A 105 9.56 -9.38 -1.79
N ILE A 106 10.48 -10.34 -1.81
CA ILE A 106 11.65 -10.33 -2.71
C ILE A 106 11.19 -10.43 -4.17
N LEU A 107 10.26 -11.34 -4.49
CA LEU A 107 9.70 -11.46 -5.84
C LEU A 107 9.00 -10.18 -6.29
N ILE A 108 8.23 -9.53 -5.42
CA ILE A 108 7.59 -8.25 -5.69
C ILE A 108 8.65 -7.19 -5.98
N ALA A 109 9.68 -7.07 -5.14
CA ALA A 109 10.75 -6.10 -5.32
C ALA A 109 11.48 -6.25 -6.66
N LEU A 110 11.63 -7.48 -7.12
CA LEU A 110 12.26 -7.78 -8.42
C LEU A 110 11.29 -7.56 -9.59
N LEU A 111 10.04 -8.03 -9.49
CA LEU A 111 9.12 -8.09 -10.62
C LEU A 111 8.33 -6.81 -10.85
N ALA A 112 7.90 -6.12 -9.77
CA ALA A 112 6.96 -5.02 -9.87
C ALA A 112 7.41 -3.89 -10.82
N PRO A 113 8.64 -3.35 -10.75
CA PRO A 113 9.04 -2.25 -11.63
C PRO A 113 9.21 -2.71 -13.08
N VAL A 114 9.70 -3.94 -13.31
CA VAL A 114 9.89 -4.48 -14.67
C VAL A 114 8.54 -4.77 -15.33
N LEU A 115 7.61 -5.36 -14.61
CA LEU A 115 6.26 -5.64 -15.12
C LEU A 115 5.48 -4.34 -15.33
N GLY A 116 5.65 -3.35 -14.44
CA GLY A 116 5.10 -2.00 -14.62
C GLY A 116 5.61 -1.31 -15.86
N GLN A 117 6.93 -1.31 -16.10
CA GLN A 117 7.55 -0.79 -17.32
C GLN A 117 6.97 -1.46 -18.58
N ARG A 118 6.80 -2.77 -18.55
CA ARG A 118 6.23 -3.53 -19.69
C ARG A 118 4.75 -3.18 -19.94
N ALA A 119 3.99 -2.94 -18.87
CA ALA A 119 2.60 -2.52 -18.97
C ALA A 119 2.50 -1.14 -19.65
N ASP A 120 3.38 -0.21 -19.28
CA ASP A 120 3.43 1.15 -19.85
C ASP A 120 3.84 1.12 -21.34
N VAL A 121 4.91 0.39 -21.69
CA VAL A 121 5.38 0.26 -23.08
C VAL A 121 4.34 -0.41 -23.97
N ALA A 122 3.60 -1.39 -23.45
CA ALA A 122 2.56 -2.07 -24.20
C ALA A 122 1.25 -1.25 -24.32
N GLY A 123 1.04 -0.24 -23.47
CA GLY A 123 -0.24 0.48 -23.35
C GLY A 123 -1.39 -0.45 -22.96
N ARG A 124 -1.12 -1.47 -22.12
CA ARG A 124 -2.09 -2.52 -21.76
C ARG A 124 -2.19 -2.73 -20.26
N ARG A 125 -2.28 -1.61 -19.50
CA ARG A 125 -2.37 -1.65 -18.02
C ARG A 125 -3.56 -2.46 -17.53
N LYS A 126 -4.71 -2.35 -18.22
CA LYS A 126 -5.92 -3.14 -17.87
C LYS A 126 -5.71 -4.64 -18.06
N LEU A 127 -4.95 -5.07 -19.07
CA LEU A 127 -4.67 -6.47 -19.28
C LEU A 127 -3.79 -7.03 -18.15
N TRP A 128 -2.78 -6.27 -17.71
CA TRP A 128 -1.94 -6.65 -16.57
C TRP A 128 -2.73 -6.65 -15.26
N LEU A 129 -3.58 -5.64 -15.05
CA LEU A 129 -4.49 -5.59 -13.90
C LEU A 129 -5.43 -6.79 -13.90
N ALA A 130 -6.08 -7.09 -15.03
CA ALA A 130 -7.02 -8.20 -15.16
C ALA A 130 -6.33 -9.55 -14.93
N GLY A 131 -5.17 -9.78 -15.56
CA GLY A 131 -4.42 -11.03 -15.43
C GLY A 131 -3.94 -11.27 -13.99
N ALA A 132 -3.38 -10.25 -13.35
CA ALA A 132 -2.91 -10.35 -11.97
C ALA A 132 -4.09 -10.48 -10.97
N THR A 133 -5.20 -9.75 -11.17
CA THR A 133 -6.41 -9.92 -10.34
C THR A 133 -7.04 -11.31 -10.53
N ALA A 134 -7.08 -11.83 -11.76
CA ALA A 134 -7.56 -13.18 -12.02
C ALA A 134 -6.67 -14.25 -11.34
N ALA A 135 -5.34 -14.08 -11.41
CA ALA A 135 -4.41 -14.99 -10.73
C ALA A 135 -4.57 -14.93 -9.20
N LEU A 136 -4.76 -13.72 -8.63
CA LEU A 136 -5.09 -13.55 -7.22
C LEU A 136 -6.37 -14.32 -6.85
N VAL A 137 -7.46 -14.14 -7.61
CA VAL A 137 -8.73 -14.83 -7.39
C VAL A 137 -8.58 -16.34 -7.50
N LEU A 138 -7.78 -16.83 -8.45
CA LEU A 138 -7.49 -18.27 -8.57
C LEU A 138 -6.74 -18.80 -7.34
N CYS A 139 -5.77 -18.03 -6.79
CA CYS A 139 -5.12 -18.39 -5.53
C CYS A 139 -6.15 -18.48 -4.39
N MET A 140 -7.06 -17.49 -4.29
CA MET A 140 -8.11 -17.51 -3.26
C MET A 140 -9.05 -18.71 -3.39
N PHE A 141 -9.49 -19.07 -4.60
CA PHE A 141 -10.27 -20.29 -4.83
C PHE A 141 -9.47 -21.55 -4.50
N ALA A 142 -8.18 -21.58 -4.83
CA ALA A 142 -7.31 -22.72 -4.54
C ALA A 142 -7.10 -22.94 -3.03
N LEU A 143 -7.23 -21.92 -2.19
CA LEU A 143 -7.20 -22.05 -0.73
C LEU A 143 -8.31 -22.99 -0.21
N PHE A 144 -9.40 -23.18 -0.95
CA PHE A 144 -10.43 -24.18 -0.61
C PHE A 144 -9.88 -25.60 -0.51
N PHE A 145 -8.83 -25.93 -1.24
CA PHE A 145 -8.21 -27.26 -1.22
C PHE A 145 -7.21 -27.45 -0.08
N VAL A 146 -6.90 -26.42 0.69
CA VAL A 146 -6.03 -26.49 1.86
C VAL A 146 -6.82 -27.05 3.02
N GLN A 147 -6.72 -28.38 3.23
CA GLN A 147 -7.39 -29.08 4.33
C GLN A 147 -6.59 -28.91 5.64
N GLY A 148 -7.26 -29.00 6.79
CA GLY A 148 -6.65 -28.96 8.12
C GLY A 148 -5.77 -30.18 8.40
N SER A 149 -4.59 -30.21 7.80
CA SER A 149 -3.61 -31.27 7.96
C SER A 149 -2.21 -30.73 7.68
N PRO A 150 -1.16 -31.23 8.38
CA PRO A 150 0.23 -30.81 8.19
C PRO A 150 0.71 -30.85 6.74
N SER A 151 0.25 -31.84 5.97
CA SER A 151 0.62 -32.02 4.56
C SER A 151 0.17 -30.87 3.64
N TYR A 152 -0.86 -30.11 4.01
CA TYR A 152 -1.38 -28.99 3.22
C TYR A 152 -0.79 -27.64 3.61
N PHE A 153 0.00 -27.57 4.68
CA PHE A 153 0.59 -26.31 5.16
C PHE A 153 1.41 -25.61 4.07
N VAL A 154 2.33 -26.37 3.41
CA VAL A 154 3.17 -25.81 2.34
C VAL A 154 2.34 -25.30 1.17
N LEU A 155 1.26 -25.99 0.79
CA LEU A 155 0.34 -25.51 -0.23
C LEU A 155 -0.32 -24.18 0.21
N GLY A 156 -0.78 -24.11 1.46
CA GLY A 156 -1.42 -22.91 2.02
C GLY A 156 -0.50 -21.70 1.98
N ILE A 157 0.71 -21.79 2.54
CA ILE A 157 1.67 -20.67 2.54
C ILE A 157 2.12 -20.29 1.14
N SER A 158 2.23 -21.25 0.20
CA SER A 158 2.59 -20.99 -1.19
C SER A 158 1.50 -20.21 -1.93
N LEU A 159 0.23 -20.56 -1.70
CA LEU A 159 -0.92 -19.84 -2.29
C LEU A 159 -1.05 -18.42 -1.72
N ILE A 160 -0.81 -18.23 -0.41
CA ILE A 160 -0.76 -16.91 0.23
C ILE A 160 0.35 -16.06 -0.37
N ALA A 161 1.57 -16.63 -0.49
CA ALA A 161 2.71 -15.95 -1.09
C ALA A 161 2.44 -15.54 -2.55
N ALA A 162 1.92 -16.46 -3.36
CA ALA A 162 1.56 -16.21 -4.76
C ALA A 162 0.45 -15.13 -4.85
N GLY A 163 -0.60 -15.24 -4.04
CA GLY A 163 -1.67 -14.25 -3.95
C GLY A 163 -1.15 -12.86 -3.60
N THR A 164 -0.20 -12.76 -2.66
CA THR A 164 0.46 -11.51 -2.27
C THR A 164 1.24 -10.90 -3.46
N VAL A 165 1.99 -11.72 -4.22
CA VAL A 165 2.70 -11.25 -5.42
C VAL A 165 1.73 -10.73 -6.47
N PHE A 166 0.66 -11.47 -6.78
CA PHE A 166 -0.32 -11.06 -7.79
C PHE A 166 -1.13 -9.84 -7.35
N SER A 167 -1.49 -9.74 -6.07
CA SER A 167 -2.16 -8.56 -5.51
C SER A 167 -1.31 -7.30 -5.69
N GLU A 168 -0.01 -7.38 -5.43
CA GLU A 168 0.91 -6.25 -5.57
C GLU A 168 1.12 -5.86 -7.04
N ILE A 169 1.28 -6.83 -7.95
CA ILE A 169 1.39 -6.55 -9.39
C ILE A 169 0.11 -5.89 -9.92
N ALA A 170 -1.06 -6.35 -9.49
CA ALA A 170 -2.33 -5.72 -9.80
C ALA A 170 -2.38 -4.30 -9.24
N GLY A 171 -1.99 -4.10 -7.98
CA GLY A 171 -1.94 -2.81 -7.29
C GLY A 171 -1.05 -1.78 -7.98
N VAL A 172 0.10 -2.17 -8.52
CA VAL A 172 0.98 -1.29 -9.31
C VAL A 172 0.24 -0.72 -10.52
N ASN A 173 -0.42 -1.58 -11.30
CA ASN A 173 -1.17 -1.15 -12.50
C ASN A 173 -2.43 -0.35 -12.13
N TYR A 174 -3.14 -0.76 -11.09
CA TYR A 174 -4.28 -0.06 -10.53
C TYR A 174 -3.92 1.37 -10.10
N ASN A 175 -2.83 1.52 -9.33
CA ASN A 175 -2.36 2.83 -8.88
C ASN A 175 -1.93 3.72 -10.05
N ALA A 176 -1.27 3.16 -11.07
CA ALA A 176 -0.89 3.86 -12.29
C ALA A 176 -2.11 4.39 -13.06
N MET A 177 -3.25 3.70 -12.99
CA MET A 177 -4.50 4.14 -13.62
C MET A 177 -5.15 5.33 -12.92
N LEU A 178 -4.68 5.75 -11.75
CA LEU A 178 -5.18 6.96 -11.04
C LEU A 178 -5.15 8.20 -11.94
N VAL A 179 -4.13 8.34 -12.79
CA VAL A 179 -4.01 9.47 -13.73
C VAL A 179 -5.10 9.48 -14.80
N GLN A 180 -5.73 8.36 -15.12
CA GLN A 180 -6.78 8.25 -16.13
C GLN A 180 -8.17 8.62 -15.61
N VAL A 181 -8.35 8.52 -14.28
CA VAL A 181 -9.62 8.75 -13.60
C VAL A 181 -9.62 10.03 -12.75
N SER A 182 -8.56 10.83 -12.86
CA SER A 182 -8.40 12.07 -12.10
C SER A 182 -7.78 13.17 -12.96
N THR A 183 -7.85 14.39 -12.46
CA THR A 183 -7.20 15.59 -13.00
C THR A 183 -6.26 16.15 -11.93
N PRO A 184 -5.38 17.13 -12.25
CA PRO A 184 -4.54 17.78 -11.25
C PRO A 184 -5.32 18.33 -10.05
N ARG A 185 -6.62 18.68 -10.24
CA ARG A 185 -7.50 19.26 -9.21
C ARG A 185 -8.30 18.23 -8.41
N THR A 186 -8.34 16.97 -8.83
CA THR A 186 -9.21 15.94 -8.24
C THR A 186 -8.47 14.69 -7.81
N VAL A 187 -7.16 14.61 -8.08
CA VAL A 187 -6.36 13.39 -7.82
C VAL A 187 -6.31 13.03 -6.33
N GLY A 188 -6.30 14.01 -5.45
CA GLY A 188 -6.36 13.79 -4.00
C GLY A 188 -7.68 13.16 -3.58
N LYS A 189 -8.82 13.73 -4.03
CA LYS A 189 -10.16 13.16 -3.74
C LYS A 189 -10.32 11.75 -4.29
N VAL A 190 -9.86 11.49 -5.51
CA VAL A 190 -9.97 10.17 -6.14
C VAL A 190 -9.08 9.17 -5.40
N SER A 191 -7.84 9.55 -5.06
CA SER A 191 -6.92 8.72 -4.27
C SER A 191 -7.49 8.42 -2.88
N GLY A 192 -8.00 9.44 -2.18
CA GLY A 192 -8.63 9.29 -0.86
C GLY A 192 -9.87 8.39 -0.89
N LEU A 193 -10.69 8.52 -1.94
CA LEU A 193 -11.87 7.66 -2.13
C LEU A 193 -11.46 6.19 -2.29
N GLY A 194 -10.47 5.88 -3.13
CA GLY A 194 -9.99 4.51 -3.32
C GLY A 194 -9.50 3.88 -2.01
N TRP A 195 -8.54 4.52 -1.34
CA TRP A 195 -8.03 4.05 -0.05
C TRP A 195 -9.11 3.94 1.03
N GLY A 196 -10.00 4.93 1.12
CA GLY A 196 -11.09 4.91 2.08
C GLY A 196 -12.08 3.78 1.83
N LEU A 197 -12.43 3.50 0.56
CA LEU A 197 -13.25 2.34 0.21
C LEU A 197 -12.52 1.02 0.51
N GLY A 198 -11.20 0.96 0.35
CA GLY A 198 -10.41 -0.19 0.78
C GLY A 198 -10.60 -0.47 2.28
N TYR A 199 -10.37 0.51 3.15
CA TYR A 199 -10.58 0.34 4.59
C TYR A 199 -12.01 -0.11 4.93
N LEU A 200 -13.02 0.55 4.35
CA LEU A 200 -14.42 0.19 4.57
C LEU A 200 -14.75 -1.21 4.05
N GLY A 201 -14.20 -1.60 2.89
CA GLY A 201 -14.36 -2.93 2.32
C GLY A 201 -13.80 -4.03 3.23
N GLY A 202 -12.63 -3.78 3.83
CA GLY A 202 -12.02 -4.68 4.79
C GLY A 202 -12.88 -4.88 6.04
N ILE A 203 -13.42 -3.78 6.60
CA ILE A 203 -14.31 -3.85 7.77
C ILE A 203 -15.58 -4.64 7.43
N VAL A 204 -16.24 -4.31 6.31
CA VAL A 204 -17.48 -4.98 5.93
C VAL A 204 -17.25 -6.47 5.70
N ALA A 205 -16.15 -6.85 5.05
CA ALA A 205 -15.79 -8.24 4.84
C ALA A 205 -15.54 -8.98 6.17
N LEU A 206 -14.79 -8.38 7.10
CA LEU A 206 -14.56 -8.96 8.44
C LEU A 206 -15.85 -9.09 9.25
N VAL A 207 -16.70 -8.06 9.25
CA VAL A 207 -18.00 -8.11 9.95
C VAL A 207 -18.88 -9.22 9.36
N LEU A 208 -18.93 -9.36 8.03
CA LEU A 208 -19.68 -10.44 7.39
C LEU A 208 -19.16 -11.82 7.82
N VAL A 209 -17.84 -12.00 7.90
CA VAL A 209 -17.25 -13.26 8.39
C VAL A 209 -17.64 -13.51 9.86
N VAL A 210 -17.48 -12.52 10.74
CA VAL A 210 -17.83 -12.64 12.16
C VAL A 210 -19.33 -12.96 12.33
N VAL A 211 -20.19 -12.25 11.62
CA VAL A 211 -21.65 -12.50 11.67
C VAL A 211 -21.98 -13.89 11.13
N ALA A 212 -21.40 -14.29 10.00
CA ALA A 212 -21.66 -15.60 9.41
C ALA A 212 -21.22 -16.76 10.33
N THR A 213 -20.11 -16.61 11.04
CA THR A 213 -19.60 -17.58 12.00
C THR A 213 -20.37 -17.56 13.32
N ALA A 214 -20.70 -16.37 13.85
CA ALA A 214 -21.43 -16.24 15.13
C ALA A 214 -22.88 -16.77 15.06
N PHE A 215 -23.52 -16.63 13.94
CA PHE A 215 -24.91 -17.13 13.74
C PHE A 215 -24.99 -18.51 13.06
N ASP A 216 -23.84 -19.14 12.83
CA ASP A 216 -23.75 -20.43 12.15
C ASP A 216 -24.67 -20.52 10.89
N TRP A 217 -24.57 -19.46 10.05
CA TRP A 217 -25.51 -19.25 8.93
C TRP A 217 -25.67 -20.43 7.99
N TRP A 218 -24.71 -21.35 8.00
CA TRP A 218 -24.72 -22.49 7.09
C TRP A 218 -24.60 -23.85 7.78
N GLY A 219 -24.64 -23.90 9.12
CA GLY A 219 -24.50 -25.15 9.87
C GLY A 219 -23.24 -25.93 9.45
N MET A 220 -22.18 -25.21 9.08
CA MET A 220 -20.96 -25.85 8.59
C MET A 220 -20.18 -26.42 9.76
N PRO A 221 -19.77 -27.71 9.66
CA PRO A 221 -18.89 -28.29 10.65
C PRO A 221 -17.62 -27.43 10.79
N THR A 222 -17.27 -27.06 12.00
CA THR A 222 -15.96 -26.46 12.28
C THR A 222 -14.85 -27.50 12.17
N GLU A 223 -15.22 -28.77 12.21
CA GLU A 223 -14.33 -29.90 11.98
C GLU A 223 -13.70 -29.79 10.58
N ASP A 224 -12.43 -30.12 10.45
CA ASP A 224 -11.61 -30.04 9.23
C ASP A 224 -11.37 -28.62 8.66
N GLY A 225 -11.69 -27.54 9.36
CA GLY A 225 -11.46 -26.17 8.91
C GLY A 225 -12.26 -25.74 7.67
N LEU A 226 -13.41 -26.45 7.39
CA LEU A 226 -14.25 -26.17 6.21
C LEU A 226 -14.74 -24.72 6.18
N VAL A 227 -15.09 -24.14 7.34
CA VAL A 227 -15.54 -22.75 7.46
C VAL A 227 -14.52 -21.79 6.87
N TYR A 228 -13.24 -21.91 7.20
CA TYR A 228 -12.17 -21.03 6.71
C TYR A 228 -11.98 -21.18 5.19
N ARG A 229 -12.11 -22.39 4.67
CA ARG A 229 -12.01 -22.70 3.24
C ARG A 229 -13.17 -22.08 2.46
N VAL A 230 -14.39 -22.13 2.99
CA VAL A 230 -15.57 -21.47 2.40
C VAL A 230 -15.46 -19.95 2.49
N ILE A 231 -14.92 -19.39 3.58
CA ILE A 231 -14.63 -17.95 3.70
C ILE A 231 -13.68 -17.51 2.58
N ALA A 232 -12.64 -18.29 2.25
CA ALA A 232 -11.74 -17.98 1.15
C ALA A 232 -12.47 -17.91 -0.21
N ILE A 233 -13.43 -18.84 -0.48
CA ILE A 233 -14.31 -18.75 -1.64
C ILE A 233 -15.15 -17.47 -1.62
N GLY A 234 -15.75 -17.13 -0.47
CA GLY A 234 -16.51 -15.88 -0.31
C GLY A 234 -15.69 -14.65 -0.66
N CYS A 235 -14.45 -14.59 -0.22
CA CYS A 235 -13.50 -13.52 -0.57
C CYS A 235 -13.20 -13.48 -2.08
N ALA A 236 -13.02 -14.64 -2.71
CA ALA A 236 -12.79 -14.75 -4.16
C ALA A 236 -13.99 -14.24 -4.97
N VAL A 237 -15.19 -14.66 -4.59
CA VAL A 237 -16.45 -14.22 -5.22
C VAL A 237 -16.64 -12.71 -5.02
N TRP A 238 -16.39 -12.18 -3.82
CA TRP A 238 -16.42 -10.74 -3.56
C TRP A 238 -15.49 -9.99 -4.49
N THR A 239 -14.23 -10.44 -4.61
CA THR A 239 -13.25 -9.80 -5.49
C THR A 239 -13.73 -9.81 -6.95
N LEU A 240 -14.25 -10.94 -7.47
CA LEU A 240 -14.82 -11.01 -8.81
C LEU A 240 -15.99 -10.03 -9.00
N LEU A 241 -16.88 -9.97 -8.02
CA LEU A 241 -18.11 -9.17 -8.11
C LEU A 241 -17.81 -7.68 -8.18
N PHE A 242 -16.76 -7.20 -7.50
CA PHE A 242 -16.47 -5.78 -7.38
C PHE A 242 -15.25 -5.31 -8.18
N ALA A 243 -14.38 -6.21 -8.68
CA ALA A 243 -13.19 -5.80 -9.43
C ALA A 243 -13.43 -5.60 -10.94
N TRP A 244 -14.44 -6.26 -11.55
CA TRP A 244 -14.65 -6.17 -13.01
C TRP A 244 -14.99 -4.75 -13.52
N PRO A 245 -15.68 -3.83 -12.76
CA PRO A 245 -16.05 -2.54 -13.29
C PRO A 245 -14.87 -1.69 -13.76
N VAL A 246 -13.71 -1.79 -13.09
CA VAL A 246 -12.50 -1.06 -13.50
C VAL A 246 -12.05 -1.46 -14.90
N LEU A 247 -12.19 -2.73 -15.25
CA LEU A 247 -11.78 -3.27 -16.54
C LEU A 247 -12.69 -2.81 -17.69
N VAL A 248 -13.96 -2.56 -17.41
CA VAL A 248 -14.95 -2.18 -18.43
C VAL A 248 -15.04 -0.68 -18.59
N PHE A 249 -15.11 0.07 -17.48
CA PHE A 249 -15.49 1.50 -17.53
C PHE A 249 -14.31 2.47 -17.49
N VAL A 250 -13.15 2.05 -17.02
CA VAL A 250 -11.94 2.90 -17.05
C VAL A 250 -11.27 2.76 -18.42
N PRO A 251 -10.88 3.87 -19.08
CA PRO A 251 -10.21 3.80 -20.38
C PRO A 251 -8.81 3.20 -20.26
N GLU A 252 -8.29 2.61 -21.34
CA GLU A 252 -6.89 2.17 -21.43
C GLU A 252 -5.98 3.40 -21.61
N ALA A 253 -4.76 3.31 -21.08
CA ALA A 253 -3.73 4.31 -21.32
C ALA A 253 -3.13 4.11 -22.71
N PRO A 254 -2.77 5.19 -23.44
CA PRO A 254 -2.00 5.06 -24.66
C PRO A 254 -0.64 4.42 -24.37
N PRO A 255 -0.05 3.70 -25.33
CA PRO A 255 1.32 3.20 -25.20
C PRO A 255 2.31 4.35 -24.96
N ALA A 256 3.36 4.08 -24.19
CA ALA A 256 4.43 5.06 -23.98
C ALA A 256 5.17 5.31 -25.33
N GLU A 257 5.14 6.56 -25.78
CA GLU A 257 5.78 6.96 -27.03
C GLU A 257 7.30 6.85 -26.94
N GLY A 258 7.95 6.43 -28.05
CA GLY A 258 9.41 6.39 -28.18
C GLY A 258 10.13 5.30 -27.37
N ARG A 259 9.42 4.35 -26.76
CA ARG A 259 10.02 3.21 -26.04
C ARG A 259 9.90 1.91 -26.81
N GLU A 260 11.04 1.28 -27.08
CA GLU A 260 11.09 -0.05 -27.69
C GLU A 260 10.85 -1.15 -26.65
N ARG A 261 10.24 -2.25 -27.09
CA ARG A 261 10.11 -3.46 -26.28
C ARG A 261 11.48 -4.11 -26.13
N VAL A 262 12.02 -4.13 -24.94
CA VAL A 262 13.28 -4.80 -24.62
C VAL A 262 13.06 -6.17 -23.98
N GLY A 263 14.06 -7.05 -24.09
CA GLY A 263 14.04 -8.34 -23.42
C GLY A 263 13.98 -8.19 -21.89
N PHE A 264 13.43 -9.23 -21.21
CA PHE A 264 13.17 -9.19 -19.75
C PHE A 264 14.43 -8.85 -18.93
N LEU A 265 15.57 -9.49 -19.21
CA LEU A 265 16.82 -9.22 -18.50
C LEU A 265 17.39 -7.82 -18.81
N ARG A 266 17.21 -7.34 -20.04
CA ARG A 266 17.64 -6.00 -20.42
C ARG A 266 16.81 -4.91 -19.74
N SER A 267 15.57 -5.21 -19.41
CA SER A 267 14.71 -4.29 -18.63
C SER A 267 15.31 -3.93 -17.26
N TYR A 268 16.05 -4.85 -16.60
CA TYR A 268 16.76 -4.51 -15.36
C TYR A 268 17.91 -3.52 -15.57
N ALA A 269 18.66 -3.68 -16.64
CA ALA A 269 19.73 -2.72 -16.97
C ALA A 269 19.16 -1.33 -17.30
N GLU A 270 17.99 -1.27 -17.93
CA GLU A 270 17.28 -0.02 -18.17
C GLU A 270 16.73 0.56 -16.88
N LEU A 271 16.16 -0.26 -16.01
CA LEU A 271 15.68 0.17 -14.69
C LEU A 271 16.78 0.83 -13.86
N VAL A 272 17.98 0.22 -13.81
CA VAL A 272 19.12 0.82 -13.09
C VAL A 272 19.53 2.16 -13.71
N ARG A 273 19.54 2.27 -15.05
CA ARG A 273 19.80 3.54 -15.72
C ARG A 273 18.71 4.56 -15.46
N ASP A 274 17.45 4.14 -15.40
CA ASP A 274 16.31 5.01 -15.13
C ASP A 274 16.32 5.51 -13.69
N ILE A 275 16.70 4.69 -12.71
CA ILE A 275 16.95 5.14 -11.33
C ILE A 275 18.08 6.19 -11.30
N ALA A 276 19.17 5.96 -12.04
CA ALA A 276 20.27 6.93 -12.13
C ALA A 276 19.83 8.24 -12.83
N ARG A 277 18.93 8.17 -13.82
CA ARG A 277 18.32 9.35 -14.44
C ARG A 277 17.38 10.06 -13.47
N LEU A 278 16.54 9.36 -12.71
CA LEU A 278 15.70 9.98 -11.68
C LEU A 278 16.52 10.77 -10.67
N TRP A 279 17.69 10.26 -10.29
CA TRP A 279 18.62 10.99 -9.42
C TRP A 279 19.15 12.27 -10.05
N ARG A 280 19.41 12.30 -11.37
CA ARG A 280 19.96 13.47 -12.08
C ARG A 280 18.87 14.46 -12.48
N ASP A 281 17.77 13.95 -13.05
CA ASP A 281 16.80 14.73 -13.81
C ASP A 281 15.49 14.97 -13.05
N ALA A 282 15.14 14.09 -12.10
CA ALA A 282 13.89 14.14 -11.33
C ALA A 282 14.15 13.92 -9.82
N ARG A 283 15.07 14.68 -9.26
CA ARG A 283 15.44 14.60 -7.83
C ARG A 283 14.25 14.61 -6.86
N PRO A 284 13.18 15.42 -7.08
CA PRO A 284 12.01 15.37 -6.19
C PRO A 284 11.35 13.99 -6.15
N THR A 285 11.22 13.31 -7.28
CA THR A 285 10.65 11.95 -7.35
C THR A 285 11.55 10.94 -6.64
N PHE A 286 12.86 11.01 -6.85
CA PHE A 286 13.82 10.15 -6.16
C PHE A 286 13.76 10.29 -4.63
N TRP A 287 13.85 11.54 -4.14
CA TRP A 287 13.75 11.81 -2.70
C TRP A 287 12.40 11.43 -2.12
N PHE A 288 11.33 11.59 -2.90
CA PHE A 288 10.02 11.14 -2.47
C PHE A 288 9.93 9.62 -2.36
N LEU A 289 10.48 8.87 -3.32
CA LEU A 289 10.53 7.40 -3.24
C LEU A 289 11.28 6.93 -1.99
N LEU A 290 12.42 7.57 -1.67
CA LEU A 290 13.18 7.26 -0.46
C LEU A 290 12.41 7.62 0.83
N ALA A 291 11.89 8.83 0.93
CA ALA A 291 11.13 9.29 2.09
C ALA A 291 9.89 8.41 2.30
N SER A 292 9.16 8.12 1.21
CA SER A 292 7.97 7.28 1.26
C SER A 292 8.26 5.83 1.65
N ALA A 293 9.39 5.29 1.27
CA ALA A 293 9.81 3.95 1.71
C ALA A 293 9.92 3.88 3.24
N VAL A 294 10.56 4.88 3.84
CA VAL A 294 10.77 4.95 5.30
C VAL A 294 9.45 5.18 6.04
N PHE A 295 8.68 6.23 5.70
CA PHE A 295 7.47 6.49 6.48
C PHE A 295 6.35 5.45 6.25
N ARG A 296 6.25 4.84 5.07
CA ARG A 296 5.28 3.76 4.83
C ARG A 296 5.56 2.53 5.66
N ASP A 297 6.81 2.21 5.91
CA ASP A 297 7.19 1.16 6.85
C ASP A 297 6.77 1.54 8.29
N GLY A 298 6.98 2.80 8.70
CA GLY A 298 6.45 3.32 9.97
C GLY A 298 4.92 3.21 10.08
N LEU A 299 4.18 3.53 9.00
CA LEU A 299 2.72 3.38 8.95
C LEU A 299 2.31 1.90 9.09
N ALA A 300 3.03 0.99 8.41
CA ALA A 300 2.80 -0.45 8.55
C ALA A 300 3.08 -0.94 9.98
N GLY A 301 4.12 -0.39 10.63
CA GLY A 301 4.44 -0.67 12.03
C GLY A 301 3.34 -0.26 13.00
N VAL A 302 2.69 0.89 12.80
CA VAL A 302 1.55 1.33 13.61
C VAL A 302 0.41 0.30 13.57
N PHE A 303 0.09 -0.24 12.40
CA PHE A 303 -0.95 -1.28 12.28
C PHE A 303 -0.48 -2.63 12.82
N ALA A 304 0.74 -3.06 12.48
CA ALA A 304 1.24 -4.38 12.86
C ALA A 304 1.38 -4.53 14.38
N PHE A 305 1.84 -3.49 15.06
CA PHE A 305 2.12 -3.54 16.50
C PHE A 305 1.05 -2.88 17.37
N GLY A 306 0.07 -2.18 16.77
CA GLY A 306 -0.98 -1.46 17.51
C GLY A 306 -1.77 -2.35 18.47
N ALA A 307 -2.17 -3.55 18.04
CA ALA A 307 -2.88 -4.51 18.88
C ALA A 307 -2.00 -5.04 20.02
N VAL A 308 -0.71 -5.29 19.76
CA VAL A 308 0.27 -5.73 20.78
C VAL A 308 0.46 -4.64 21.83
N ILE A 309 0.59 -3.37 21.40
CA ILE A 309 0.70 -2.23 22.31
C ILE A 309 -0.55 -2.14 23.19
N ALA A 310 -1.75 -2.22 22.60
CA ALA A 310 -3.02 -2.18 23.33
C ALA A 310 -3.10 -3.29 24.39
N ALA A 311 -2.82 -4.53 24.01
CA ALA A 311 -2.93 -5.68 24.89
C ALA A 311 -1.84 -5.70 25.98
N VAL A 312 -0.58 -5.52 25.61
CA VAL A 312 0.55 -5.74 26.53
C VAL A 312 0.91 -4.49 27.32
N ALA A 313 0.97 -3.32 26.67
CA ALA A 313 1.37 -2.07 27.33
C ALA A 313 0.21 -1.38 28.06
N PHE A 314 -1.02 -1.46 27.50
CA PHE A 314 -2.20 -0.80 28.07
C PHE A 314 -3.22 -1.76 28.67
N HIS A 315 -2.91 -3.08 28.72
CA HIS A 315 -3.74 -4.11 29.36
C HIS A 315 -5.19 -4.16 28.84
N PHE A 316 -5.37 -3.97 27.55
CA PHE A 316 -6.68 -4.15 26.90
C PHE A 316 -7.07 -5.63 26.93
N THR A 317 -8.34 -5.90 27.20
CA THR A 317 -8.92 -7.23 27.00
C THR A 317 -9.04 -7.54 25.50
N SER A 318 -9.22 -8.81 25.14
CA SER A 318 -9.41 -9.22 23.74
C SER A 318 -10.57 -8.48 23.08
N ASP A 319 -11.68 -8.29 23.80
CA ASP A 319 -12.85 -7.56 23.32
C ASP A 319 -12.54 -6.07 23.08
N GLU A 320 -11.80 -5.44 24.00
CA GLU A 320 -11.37 -4.04 23.86
C GLU A 320 -10.43 -3.86 22.64
N VAL A 321 -9.50 -4.79 22.41
CA VAL A 321 -8.64 -4.77 21.22
C VAL A 321 -9.45 -4.90 19.93
N LEU A 322 -10.46 -5.77 19.92
CA LEU A 322 -11.34 -5.95 18.75
C LEU A 322 -12.16 -4.68 18.47
N ILE A 323 -12.80 -4.11 19.49
CA ILE A 323 -13.57 -2.87 19.37
C ILE A 323 -12.68 -1.71 18.93
N PHE A 324 -11.48 -1.60 19.50
CA PHE A 324 -10.49 -0.62 19.08
C PHE A 324 -10.10 -0.80 17.59
N GLY A 325 -9.86 -2.03 17.15
CA GLY A 325 -9.51 -2.34 15.76
C GLY A 325 -10.61 -1.92 14.77
N ILE A 326 -11.88 -2.18 15.10
CA ILE A 326 -13.04 -1.74 14.29
C ILE A 326 -13.10 -0.21 14.23
N ALA A 327 -13.04 0.46 15.39
CA ALA A 327 -13.08 1.92 15.47
C ALA A 327 -11.91 2.57 14.72
N ALA A 328 -10.70 2.02 14.86
CA ALA A 328 -9.49 2.45 14.19
C ALA A 328 -9.60 2.40 12.67
N ASN A 329 -10.06 1.28 12.12
CA ASN A 329 -10.24 1.12 10.68
C ASN A 329 -11.36 2.01 10.12
N LEU A 330 -12.48 2.15 10.85
CA LEU A 330 -13.56 3.06 10.46
C LEU A 330 -13.06 4.50 10.39
N LEU A 331 -12.35 4.93 11.42
CA LEU A 331 -11.80 6.28 11.49
C LEU A 331 -10.75 6.52 10.41
N ALA A 332 -9.86 5.56 10.17
CA ALA A 332 -8.90 5.60 9.07
C ALA A 332 -9.60 5.74 7.71
N GLY A 333 -10.67 4.99 7.45
CA GLY A 333 -11.44 5.07 6.21
C GLY A 333 -12.06 6.45 6.00
N VAL A 334 -12.78 6.96 7.00
CA VAL A 334 -13.44 8.26 6.93
C VAL A 334 -12.43 9.40 6.80
N SER A 335 -11.37 9.39 7.62
CA SER A 335 -10.33 10.44 7.57
C SER A 335 -9.59 10.45 6.23
N THR A 336 -9.38 9.30 5.62
CA THR A 336 -8.71 9.18 4.32
C THR A 336 -9.54 9.81 3.19
N ILE A 337 -10.86 9.57 3.20
CA ILE A 337 -11.78 10.22 2.23
C ILE A 337 -11.76 11.74 2.42
N ALA A 338 -11.86 12.20 3.67
CA ALA A 338 -11.83 13.63 3.99
C ALA A 338 -10.48 14.26 3.59
N ALA A 339 -9.38 13.59 3.86
CA ALA A 339 -8.04 14.07 3.51
C ALA A 339 -7.83 14.26 2.02
N GLY A 340 -8.53 13.53 1.16
CA GLY A 340 -8.49 13.73 -0.29
C GLY A 340 -8.92 15.14 -0.71
N TRP A 341 -9.86 15.77 0.01
CA TRP A 341 -10.24 17.15 -0.23
C TRP A 341 -9.15 18.14 0.22
N PHE A 342 -8.48 17.86 1.33
CA PHE A 342 -7.34 18.67 1.79
C PHE A 342 -6.15 18.55 0.85
N ASP A 343 -5.90 17.35 0.30
CA ASP A 343 -4.85 17.10 -0.70
C ASP A 343 -5.06 17.97 -1.95
N ASP A 344 -6.29 18.01 -2.49
CA ASP A 344 -6.59 18.82 -3.67
C ASP A 344 -6.51 20.34 -3.39
N ARG A 345 -6.71 20.76 -2.14
CA ARG A 345 -6.68 22.17 -1.75
C ARG A 345 -5.31 22.68 -1.34
N PHE A 346 -4.56 21.90 -0.56
CA PHE A 346 -3.28 22.31 0.06
C PHE A 346 -2.09 21.57 -0.53
N GLY A 347 -2.35 20.60 -1.39
CA GLY A 347 -1.37 19.72 -2.00
C GLY A 347 -0.97 18.52 -1.13
N PRO A 348 -0.53 17.42 -1.77
CA PRO A 348 -0.22 16.16 -1.10
C PRO A 348 0.93 16.28 -0.10
N ARG A 349 1.91 17.13 -0.37
CA ARG A 349 3.04 17.35 0.54
C ARG A 349 2.60 17.89 1.89
N ALA A 350 1.66 18.84 1.91
CA ALA A 350 1.14 19.40 3.15
C ALA A 350 0.39 18.33 3.95
N VAL A 351 -0.44 17.52 3.29
CA VAL A 351 -1.18 16.42 3.94
C VAL A 351 -0.22 15.39 4.53
N ILE A 352 0.81 14.96 3.78
CA ILE A 352 1.80 13.99 4.28
C ILE A 352 2.56 14.55 5.49
N LEU A 353 3.06 15.79 5.42
CA LEU A 353 3.79 16.41 6.53
C LEU A 353 2.91 16.55 7.78
N THR A 354 1.67 17.01 7.63
CA THR A 354 0.71 17.13 8.74
C THR A 354 0.38 15.76 9.34
N ALA A 355 0.16 14.77 8.49
CA ALA A 355 -0.15 13.41 8.94
C ALA A 355 1.04 12.80 9.69
N LEU A 356 2.26 12.89 9.16
CA LEU A 356 3.46 12.38 9.84
C LEU A 356 3.74 13.12 11.15
N ALA A 357 3.56 14.44 11.19
CA ALA A 357 3.70 15.22 12.42
C ALA A 357 2.66 14.80 13.47
N GLY A 358 1.40 14.58 13.04
CA GLY A 358 0.35 14.06 13.91
C GLY A 358 0.65 12.67 14.45
N LEU A 359 1.15 11.77 13.60
CA LEU A 359 1.58 10.41 13.98
C LEU A 359 2.72 10.43 14.99
N VAL A 360 3.76 11.22 14.73
CA VAL A 360 4.89 11.39 15.66
C VAL A 360 4.41 11.96 16.99
N GLY A 361 3.60 13.03 16.95
CA GLY A 361 3.05 13.65 18.16
C GLY A 361 2.18 12.71 18.97
N ALA A 362 1.20 12.06 18.35
CA ALA A 362 0.32 11.11 19.04
C ALA A 362 1.09 9.88 19.56
N GLY A 363 2.07 9.37 18.78
CA GLY A 363 2.94 8.27 19.21
C GLY A 363 3.79 8.63 20.44
N LEU A 364 4.34 9.84 20.49
CA LEU A 364 5.04 10.34 21.68
C LEU A 364 4.11 10.46 22.89
N VAL A 365 2.87 10.94 22.71
CA VAL A 365 1.91 10.99 23.81
C VAL A 365 1.56 9.60 24.32
N VAL A 366 1.33 8.63 23.42
CA VAL A 366 1.12 7.22 23.79
C VAL A 366 2.31 6.69 24.58
N PHE A 367 3.54 6.99 24.14
CA PHE A 367 4.77 6.57 24.83
C PHE A 367 4.86 7.17 26.25
N PHE A 368 4.70 8.49 26.40
CA PHE A 368 4.86 9.15 27.71
C PHE A 368 3.71 8.88 28.69
N LEU A 369 2.53 8.53 28.20
CA LEU A 369 1.35 8.23 29.02
C LEU A 369 1.08 6.73 29.15
N HIS A 370 2.07 5.86 28.95
CA HIS A 370 1.88 4.42 29.01
C HIS A 370 1.41 3.92 30.39
N ASP A 371 1.77 4.60 31.48
CA ASP A 371 1.35 4.27 32.86
C ASP A 371 0.03 4.92 33.28
N ALA A 372 -0.58 5.78 32.47
CA ALA A 372 -1.79 6.53 32.82
C ALA A 372 -3.11 5.74 32.55
N GLY A 373 -3.03 4.41 32.45
CA GLY A 373 -4.16 3.53 32.19
C GLY A 373 -4.55 3.45 30.72
N LYS A 374 -5.75 2.92 30.44
CA LYS A 374 -6.22 2.61 29.07
C LYS A 374 -6.64 3.85 28.26
N LEU A 375 -7.12 4.89 28.90
CA LEU A 375 -7.72 6.06 28.26
C LEU A 375 -6.78 6.78 27.28
N PRO A 376 -5.49 7.00 27.59
CA PRO A 376 -4.56 7.60 26.62
C PRO A 376 -4.45 6.81 25.32
N PHE A 377 -4.43 5.49 25.37
CA PHE A 377 -4.37 4.68 24.15
C PHE A 377 -5.71 4.70 23.38
N TRP A 378 -6.85 4.70 24.06
CA TRP A 378 -8.15 4.91 23.40
C TRP A 378 -8.19 6.21 22.60
N ILE A 379 -7.68 7.30 23.15
CA ILE A 379 -7.71 8.61 22.49
C ILE A 379 -6.60 8.69 21.43
N PHE A 380 -5.34 8.57 21.83
CA PHE A 380 -4.21 8.84 20.96
C PHE A 380 -3.90 7.68 20.00
N GLY A 381 -4.25 6.45 20.33
CA GLY A 381 -4.24 5.33 19.41
C GLY A 381 -5.24 5.54 18.27
N LEU A 382 -6.44 6.03 18.53
CA LEU A 382 -7.39 6.41 17.48
C LEU A 382 -6.91 7.64 16.69
N VAL A 383 -6.26 8.60 17.33
CA VAL A 383 -5.63 9.74 16.65
C VAL A 383 -4.53 9.27 15.70
N LEU A 384 -3.72 8.26 16.06
CA LEU A 384 -2.74 7.67 15.14
C LEU A 384 -3.44 7.17 13.86
N THR A 385 -4.53 6.42 13.98
CA THR A 385 -5.22 5.85 12.82
C THR A 385 -5.85 6.93 11.92
N LEU A 386 -6.22 8.07 12.50
CA LEU A 386 -6.74 9.23 11.77
C LEU A 386 -5.74 9.80 10.76
N PHE A 387 -4.45 9.61 10.97
CA PHE A 387 -3.39 10.13 10.12
C PHE A 387 -2.77 9.09 9.17
N VAL A 388 -2.90 7.79 9.45
CA VAL A 388 -2.27 6.76 8.62
C VAL A 388 -2.85 6.73 7.21
N GLY A 389 -4.16 6.67 7.08
CA GLY A 389 -4.84 6.64 5.77
C GLY A 389 -4.56 7.89 4.92
N PRO A 390 -4.69 9.10 5.46
CA PRO A 390 -4.30 10.33 4.78
C PRO A 390 -2.88 10.32 4.23
N ALA A 391 -1.89 9.87 5.01
CA ALA A 391 -0.49 9.78 4.55
C ALA A 391 -0.34 8.84 3.36
N GLN A 392 -1.03 7.69 3.37
CA GLN A 392 -0.99 6.72 2.28
C GLN A 392 -1.68 7.24 1.01
N ALA A 393 -2.87 7.81 1.13
CA ALA A 393 -3.62 8.36 0.00
C ALA A 393 -2.89 9.54 -0.66
N ALA A 394 -2.36 10.45 0.15
CA ALA A 394 -1.60 11.60 -0.34
C ALA A 394 -0.24 11.18 -0.95
N SER A 395 0.37 10.09 -0.50
CA SER A 395 1.58 9.54 -1.12
C SER A 395 1.31 9.07 -2.54
N ARG A 396 0.19 8.40 -2.77
CA ARG A 396 -0.25 7.95 -4.10
C ARG A 396 -0.54 9.14 -5.01
N SER A 397 -1.23 10.17 -4.52
CA SER A 397 -1.51 11.38 -5.28
C SER A 397 -0.26 12.21 -5.57
N PHE A 398 0.69 12.27 -4.63
CA PHE A 398 1.99 12.91 -4.84
C PHE A 398 2.74 12.26 -6.00
N LEU A 399 2.82 10.93 -5.97
CA LEU A 399 3.53 10.17 -7.00
C LEU A 399 2.89 10.38 -8.37
N ALA A 400 1.55 10.34 -8.46
CA ALA A 400 0.81 10.62 -9.69
C ALA A 400 1.11 12.02 -10.25
N ARG A 401 1.30 13.03 -9.38
CA ARG A 401 1.58 14.41 -9.78
C ARG A 401 3.01 14.62 -10.31
N VAL A 402 3.97 13.80 -9.92
CA VAL A 402 5.38 13.96 -10.31
C VAL A 402 5.84 12.93 -11.35
N THR A 403 4.99 12.01 -11.74
CA THR A 403 5.33 10.95 -12.68
C THR A 403 5.13 11.41 -14.12
N PRO A 404 6.16 11.34 -14.99
CA PRO A 404 6.03 11.63 -16.42
C PRO A 404 5.00 10.72 -17.10
N ALA A 405 4.28 11.26 -18.07
CA ALA A 405 3.30 10.51 -18.84
C ALA A 405 3.92 9.28 -19.52
N GLY A 406 3.23 8.13 -19.45
CA GLY A 406 3.68 6.86 -20.02
C GLY A 406 4.69 6.09 -19.16
N ARG A 407 4.98 6.55 -17.92
CA ARG A 407 5.87 5.85 -16.97
C ARG A 407 5.18 5.54 -15.63
N GLU A 408 3.88 5.63 -15.58
CA GLU A 408 3.15 5.56 -14.33
C GLU A 408 3.28 4.19 -13.66
N SER A 409 3.08 3.09 -14.39
CA SER A 409 3.20 1.75 -13.80
C SER A 409 4.65 1.42 -13.41
N GLU A 410 5.64 1.91 -14.16
CA GLU A 410 7.05 1.77 -13.81
C GLU A 410 7.38 2.47 -12.49
N ILE A 411 6.97 3.73 -12.33
CA ILE A 411 7.24 4.52 -11.12
C ILE A 411 6.46 3.98 -9.92
N PHE A 412 5.21 3.56 -10.10
CA PHE A 412 4.45 2.87 -9.04
C PHE A 412 5.05 1.50 -8.70
N GLY A 413 5.67 0.80 -9.67
CA GLY A 413 6.47 -0.40 -9.43
C GLY A 413 7.71 -0.12 -8.57
N LEU A 414 8.46 0.95 -8.87
CA LEU A 414 9.57 1.41 -8.03
C LEU A 414 9.10 1.80 -6.61
N TYR A 415 7.95 2.44 -6.49
CA TYR A 415 7.35 2.78 -5.21
C TYR A 415 7.00 1.53 -4.37
N ALA A 416 6.48 0.47 -5.00
CA ALA A 416 6.26 -0.81 -4.35
C ALA A 416 7.59 -1.45 -3.91
N THR A 417 8.58 -1.48 -4.80
CA THR A 417 9.92 -2.02 -4.53
C THR A 417 10.62 -1.32 -3.38
N THR A 418 10.66 0.02 -3.38
CA THR A 418 11.30 0.79 -2.30
C THR A 418 10.60 0.58 -0.97
N GLY A 419 9.26 0.47 -0.96
CA GLY A 419 8.50 0.14 0.24
C GLY A 419 8.86 -1.25 0.79
N ARG A 420 8.98 -2.26 -0.06
CA ARG A 420 9.41 -3.61 0.36
C ARG A 420 10.86 -3.63 0.84
N ALA A 421 11.75 -2.87 0.20
CA ALA A 421 13.15 -2.78 0.63
C ALA A 421 13.31 -2.14 2.02
N ALA A 422 12.41 -1.26 2.43
CA ALA A 422 12.44 -0.60 3.74
C ALA A 422 11.65 -1.34 4.83
N SER A 423 10.86 -2.37 4.50
CA SER A 423 9.87 -3.01 5.40
C SER A 423 10.45 -3.72 6.64
N PHE A 424 11.75 -3.70 6.81
CA PHE A 424 12.45 -4.23 7.99
C PHE A 424 12.70 -3.19 9.08
N LEU A 425 12.59 -1.87 8.79
CA LEU A 425 13.00 -0.81 9.72
C LEU A 425 12.13 -0.77 10.98
N SER A 426 10.80 -0.81 10.83
CA SER A 426 9.88 -0.79 11.98
C SER A 426 10.00 -2.02 12.86
N PRO A 427 9.99 -3.27 12.34
CA PRO A 427 10.24 -4.45 13.17
C PRO A 427 11.60 -4.43 13.85
N LEU A 428 12.65 -3.99 13.16
CA LEU A 428 14.00 -3.89 13.70
C LEU A 428 14.06 -2.91 14.88
N LEU A 429 13.57 -1.68 14.70
CA LEU A 429 13.62 -0.69 15.77
C LEU A 429 12.66 -1.03 16.91
N TRP A 430 11.47 -1.56 16.61
CA TRP A 430 10.56 -2.11 17.62
C TRP A 430 11.26 -3.11 18.54
N SER A 431 11.85 -4.15 17.95
CA SER A 431 12.53 -5.22 18.71
C SER A 431 13.78 -4.71 19.42
N THR A 432 14.58 -3.83 18.78
CA THR A 432 15.79 -3.27 19.37
C THR A 432 15.48 -2.44 20.60
N PHE A 433 14.49 -1.57 20.55
CA PHE A 433 14.10 -0.73 21.68
C PHE A 433 13.59 -1.57 22.85
N ILE A 434 12.76 -2.59 22.59
CA ILE A 434 12.30 -3.52 23.62
C ILE A 434 13.49 -4.29 24.24
N ALA A 435 14.39 -4.80 23.42
CA ALA A 435 15.56 -5.55 23.92
C ALA A 435 16.51 -4.71 24.77
N VAL A 436 16.72 -3.43 24.40
CA VAL A 436 17.62 -2.51 25.10
C VAL A 436 17.02 -2.00 26.41
N PHE A 437 15.70 -1.66 26.40
CA PHE A 437 15.06 -1.00 27.55
C PHE A 437 14.18 -1.93 28.40
N GLY A 438 13.95 -3.17 27.97
CA GLY A 438 13.33 -4.21 28.77
C GLY A 438 11.80 -4.16 28.92
N ALA A 439 11.10 -3.25 28.19
CA ALA A 439 9.64 -3.16 28.28
C ALA A 439 8.99 -2.90 26.92
N THR A 440 7.80 -3.49 26.69
CA THR A 440 7.10 -3.49 25.39
C THR A 440 6.74 -2.09 24.92
N TYR A 441 6.41 -1.16 25.81
CA TYR A 441 6.05 0.22 25.42
C TYR A 441 7.19 0.99 24.74
N TRP A 442 8.47 0.61 24.97
CA TRP A 442 9.61 1.19 24.26
C TRP A 442 9.57 0.91 22.75
N GLY A 443 8.90 -0.16 22.34
CA GLY A 443 8.68 -0.43 20.92
C GLY A 443 7.91 0.67 20.21
N VAL A 444 7.00 1.38 20.91
CA VAL A 444 6.30 2.56 20.39
C VAL A 444 7.30 3.62 19.92
N LEU A 445 8.33 3.88 20.74
CA LEU A 445 9.36 4.87 20.39
C LEU A 445 10.18 4.41 19.18
N GLY A 446 10.41 3.11 19.01
CA GLY A 446 11.05 2.54 17.80
C GLY A 446 10.27 2.90 16.53
N ILE A 447 8.94 2.74 16.53
CA ILE A 447 8.08 3.11 15.41
C ILE A 447 8.07 4.63 15.20
N VAL A 448 7.98 5.42 16.28
CA VAL A 448 8.02 6.89 16.22
C VAL A 448 9.30 7.39 15.59
N VAL A 449 10.45 6.76 15.86
CA VAL A 449 11.75 7.10 15.24
C VAL A 449 11.70 6.88 13.72
N VAL A 450 11.11 5.78 13.23
CA VAL A 450 10.94 5.54 11.79
C VAL A 450 10.05 6.61 11.16
N LEU A 451 8.91 6.93 11.79
CA LEU A 451 8.00 7.97 11.31
C LEU A 451 8.65 9.36 11.31
N ALA A 452 9.42 9.68 12.36
CA ALA A 452 10.17 10.93 12.45
C ALA A 452 11.26 11.03 11.38
N ALA A 453 11.99 9.95 11.11
CA ALA A 453 12.96 9.90 10.02
C ALA A 453 12.27 10.12 8.66
N GLY A 454 11.12 9.50 8.42
CA GLY A 454 10.30 9.74 7.24
C GLY A 454 9.81 11.18 7.14
N LEU A 455 9.37 11.78 8.25
CA LEU A 455 8.99 13.20 8.33
C LEU A 455 10.16 14.12 7.96
N VAL A 456 11.34 13.89 8.53
CA VAL A 456 12.56 14.68 8.24
C VAL A 456 12.92 14.57 6.75
N LEU A 457 12.90 13.37 6.19
CA LEU A 457 13.16 13.17 4.75
C LEU A 457 12.14 13.91 3.88
N MET A 458 10.87 13.97 4.27
CA MET A 458 9.81 14.69 3.55
C MET A 458 10.03 16.22 3.53
N PHE A 459 10.76 16.82 4.47
CA PHE A 459 11.11 18.25 4.40
C PHE A 459 12.02 18.57 3.19
N PHE A 460 12.85 17.63 2.76
CA PHE A 460 13.71 17.78 1.60
C PHE A 460 12.99 17.54 0.26
N VAL A 461 11.80 16.92 0.30
CA VAL A 461 10.98 16.68 -0.89
C VAL A 461 10.20 17.95 -1.25
N ARG A 462 10.33 18.43 -2.50
CA ARG A 462 9.60 19.59 -3.02
C ARG A 462 8.81 19.16 -4.26
N LEU A 463 7.59 19.67 -4.39
CA LEU A 463 6.86 19.57 -5.66
C LEU A 463 7.50 20.53 -6.68
N PRO A 464 7.65 20.13 -7.95
CA PRO A 464 8.03 21.03 -9.02
C PRO A 464 7.05 22.21 -9.08
N LYS A 465 7.55 23.45 -9.26
CA LYS A 465 6.71 24.66 -9.27
C LYS A 465 5.55 24.57 -10.24
N ARG A 466 5.79 24.07 -11.44
CA ARG A 466 4.78 23.86 -12.49
C ARG A 466 3.61 22.99 -12.03
N VAL A 467 3.87 21.93 -11.29
CA VAL A 467 2.83 21.02 -10.77
C VAL A 467 2.03 21.70 -9.65
N ALA A 468 2.68 22.54 -8.84
CA ALA A 468 2.02 23.33 -7.81
C ALA A 468 1.13 24.41 -8.42
N ASP A 469 1.58 25.08 -9.48
CA ASP A 469 0.83 26.12 -10.21
C ASP A 469 -0.40 25.54 -10.93
N ALA A 470 -0.28 24.38 -11.56
CA ALA A 470 -1.40 23.69 -12.22
C ALA A 470 -2.51 23.27 -11.22
N ALA A 471 -2.14 22.95 -9.98
CA ALA A 471 -3.12 22.65 -8.92
C ALA A 471 -3.81 23.90 -8.35
N SER A 472 -3.15 25.07 -8.39
CA SER A 472 -3.64 26.34 -7.83
C SER A 472 -4.34 27.26 -8.83
N ALA A 473 -4.29 26.95 -10.12
CA ALA A 473 -4.92 27.79 -11.17
C ALA A 473 -6.42 27.98 -10.91
N PRO A 474 -6.96 29.20 -10.97
CA PRO A 474 -8.37 29.46 -10.73
C PRO A 474 -9.24 28.71 -11.75
N VAL A 475 -10.39 28.20 -11.29
CA VAL A 475 -11.40 27.64 -12.18
C VAL A 475 -11.88 28.77 -13.09
N ALA A 476 -11.69 28.65 -14.40
CA ALA A 476 -12.36 29.51 -15.33
C ALA A 476 -13.86 29.40 -15.00
N ALA A 477 -14.46 30.52 -14.61
CA ALA A 477 -15.90 30.57 -14.33
C ALA A 477 -16.63 30.30 -15.66
N GLU A 478 -17.35 29.17 -15.73
CA GLU A 478 -18.40 28.93 -16.73
C GLU A 478 -19.74 29.41 -16.20
#